data_cdc9735769d5c74dc96c49940b9dc9f7
#
_entry.id   cdc9735769d5c74dc96c49940b9dc9f7
#
_cell.length_a   1.000
_cell.length_b   1.000
_cell.length_c   1.000
_cell.angle_alpha   90.00
_cell.angle_beta   90.00
_cell.angle_gamma   90.00
#
_symmetry.space_group_name_H-M   'P 1'
#
loop_
_entity.id
_entity.type
_entity.pdbx_description
1 polymer ?
#
loop_
_entity_poly.entity_id
_entity_poly.type
_entity_poly.pdbx_seq_one_letter_code
_entity_poly.pdbx_strand_id
1 'polypeptide(L)'
;MKSFITRQSKTMAVLALAVGLMATSCNKDKDAPALPAATSMEFSSTSLSGSKKTDGLAYDLVSFGMTYWNTVIAANIAVPVASFKEAFNHEAKYSSKDKDYVWSYDVVVKNIKYTANLHGKVDGDNVAWKMLVSQQGGFQDYEWYTGTSKVDGTSGQWKLNRGATSGTVTYLTIDWTNNSSNSTHSTKFTLSDANDVNFGNYINYYVNTDAEFNGHYDVYDAVKKELIQIMWSTADRHGKVIGADLESSCWDSATNDVNCN
;
A
#
# COMPACT_ATOMS: atom_id res chain seq x y z
N MET A 1 30.56 -70.59 61.61
CA MET A 1 31.78 -70.04 61.07
C MET A 1 31.58 -68.55 60.84
N LYS A 2 32.46 -67.76 61.46
CA LYS A 2 32.21 -66.36 61.79
C LYS A 2 32.43 -65.41 60.55
N SER A 3 31.42 -64.61 60.21
CA SER A 3 31.52 -63.54 59.25
C SER A 3 31.87 -62.23 59.95
N PHE A 4 32.96 -61.61 59.58
CA PHE A 4 33.36 -60.28 60.04
C PHE A 4 32.75 -59.21 59.10
N ILE A 5 31.94 -58.35 59.68
CA ILE A 5 31.37 -57.18 59.04
C ILE A 5 32.30 -56.00 59.27
N THR A 6 32.94 -55.52 58.25
CA THR A 6 33.73 -54.29 58.27
C THR A 6 32.86 -53.11 57.82
N ARG A 7 32.67 -52.21 58.75
CA ARG A 7 31.89 -50.96 58.55
C ARG A 7 32.81 -49.88 57.94
N GLN A 8 32.60 -49.51 56.68
CA GLN A 8 33.28 -48.38 56.10
C GLN A 8 32.39 -47.14 56.18
N SER A 9 32.91 -46.12 56.86
CA SER A 9 32.36 -44.79 56.95
C SER A 9 32.59 -44.07 55.62
N LYS A 10 31.52 -43.69 54.92
CA LYS A 10 31.60 -42.85 53.73
C LYS A 10 31.40 -41.39 54.11
N THR A 11 32.49 -40.66 54.05
CA THR A 11 32.49 -39.19 54.11
C THR A 11 31.82 -38.65 52.83
N MET A 12 30.67 -38.02 52.98
CA MET A 12 30.02 -37.28 51.89
C MET A 12 30.73 -35.95 51.69
N ALA A 13 31.45 -35.80 50.58
CA ALA A 13 31.91 -34.54 50.10
C ALA A 13 30.73 -33.87 49.32
N VAL A 14 30.18 -32.78 49.88
CA VAL A 14 29.18 -31.94 49.24
C VAL A 14 29.90 -31.07 48.23
N LEU A 15 29.81 -31.45 46.97
CA LEU A 15 30.26 -30.61 45.84
C LEU A 15 29.15 -29.58 45.52
N ALA A 16 29.32 -28.35 46.00
CA ALA A 16 28.44 -27.25 45.66
C ALA A 16 28.67 -26.87 44.17
N LEU A 17 27.79 -27.35 43.29
CA LEU A 17 27.75 -26.94 41.87
C LEU A 17 27.12 -25.55 41.80
N ALA A 18 27.95 -24.52 41.69
CA ALA A 18 27.48 -23.18 41.36
C ALA A 18 26.99 -23.18 39.91
N VAL A 19 25.69 -23.36 39.72
CA VAL A 19 25.02 -23.13 38.44
C VAL A 19 25.00 -21.62 38.23
N GLY A 20 26.00 -21.14 37.49
CA GLY A 20 25.95 -19.78 36.93
C GLY A 20 24.76 -19.68 35.98
N LEU A 21 23.70 -19.03 36.41
CA LEU A 21 22.63 -18.54 35.55
C LEU A 21 23.26 -17.51 34.62
N MET A 22 23.77 -17.95 33.49
CA MET A 22 23.94 -17.05 32.33
C MET A 22 22.52 -16.66 31.90
N ALA A 23 22.08 -15.49 32.36
CA ALA A 23 20.98 -14.78 31.74
C ALA A 23 21.44 -14.44 30.35
N THR A 24 21.22 -15.35 29.39
CA THR A 24 21.16 -14.98 28.00
C THR A 24 19.97 -14.04 27.86
N SER A 25 20.25 -12.73 27.91
CA SER A 25 19.34 -11.71 27.44
C SER A 25 19.11 -12.05 25.98
N CYS A 26 18.09 -12.88 25.70
CA CYS A 26 17.47 -12.87 24.38
C CYS A 26 16.87 -11.49 24.22
N ASN A 27 17.63 -10.56 23.66
CA ASN A 27 17.05 -9.53 22.84
C ASN A 27 16.34 -10.30 21.72
N LYS A 28 15.05 -10.61 21.91
CA LYS A 28 14.18 -10.87 20.79
C LYS A 28 14.20 -9.59 19.98
N ASP A 29 15.03 -9.55 18.94
CA ASP A 29 14.84 -8.59 17.86
C ASP A 29 13.37 -8.75 17.51
N LYS A 30 12.59 -7.70 17.76
CA LYS A 30 11.18 -7.70 17.36
C LYS A 30 11.20 -7.90 15.86
N ASP A 31 10.39 -8.80 15.33
CA ASP A 31 10.28 -9.00 13.91
C ASP A 31 9.91 -7.67 13.24
N ALA A 32 10.44 -7.43 12.04
CA ALA A 32 10.08 -6.25 11.26
C ALA A 32 8.56 -6.22 11.03
N PRO A 33 7.93 -5.03 11.04
CA PRO A 33 6.53 -4.94 10.72
C PRO A 33 6.27 -5.46 9.30
N ALA A 34 5.13 -6.12 9.10
CA ALA A 34 4.71 -6.53 7.77
C ALA A 34 4.50 -5.31 6.88
N LEU A 35 4.99 -5.40 5.64
CA LEU A 35 4.72 -4.37 4.64
C LEU A 35 3.21 -4.34 4.33
N PRO A 36 2.59 -3.16 4.22
CA PRO A 36 1.24 -3.06 3.66
C PRO A 36 1.15 -3.71 2.29
N ALA A 37 -0.02 -4.23 1.91
CA ALA A 37 -0.19 -4.87 0.60
C ALA A 37 0.31 -3.97 -0.54
N ALA A 38 0.94 -4.54 -1.57
CA ALA A 38 1.45 -3.78 -2.73
C ALA A 38 0.34 -2.96 -3.40
N THR A 39 -0.89 -3.49 -3.40
CA THR A 39 -2.09 -2.83 -3.91
C THR A 39 -2.48 -1.56 -3.15
N SER A 40 -1.96 -1.33 -1.94
CA SER A 40 -2.20 -0.11 -1.16
C SER A 40 -1.69 1.17 -1.84
N MET A 41 -0.82 1.04 -2.82
CA MET A 41 -0.24 2.15 -3.58
C MET A 41 -0.53 2.04 -5.09
N GLU A 42 -1.30 1.05 -5.52
CA GLU A 42 -1.60 0.82 -6.92
C GLU A 42 -2.95 1.40 -7.33
N PHE A 43 -2.97 2.03 -8.49
CA PHE A 43 -4.21 2.39 -9.16
C PHE A 43 -4.63 1.27 -10.11
N SER A 44 -5.73 0.62 -9.81
CA SER A 44 -6.26 -0.45 -10.66
C SER A 44 -7.19 0.13 -11.72
N SER A 45 -6.62 0.56 -12.86
CA SER A 45 -7.42 1.00 -14.03
C SER A 45 -7.82 -0.15 -14.94
N THR A 46 -7.27 -1.35 -14.72
CA THR A 46 -7.36 -2.47 -15.67
C THR A 46 -8.73 -3.11 -15.74
N SER A 47 -9.58 -2.92 -14.74
CA SER A 47 -10.90 -3.55 -14.69
C SER A 47 -11.87 -3.05 -15.77
N LEU A 48 -11.73 -1.79 -16.20
CA LEU A 48 -12.56 -1.14 -17.22
C LEU A 48 -11.78 -0.70 -18.47
N SER A 49 -10.45 -0.83 -18.51
CA SER A 49 -9.65 -0.53 -19.68
C SER A 49 -9.70 -1.71 -20.66
N GLY A 50 -10.72 -1.75 -21.47
CA GLY A 50 -10.81 -2.60 -22.65
C GLY A 50 -10.80 -1.75 -23.88
N SER A 51 -9.79 -1.90 -24.73
CA SER A 51 -9.75 -1.26 -26.05
C SER A 51 -10.79 -1.89 -26.98
N LYS A 52 -12.06 -1.57 -26.79
CA LYS A 52 -13.07 -1.78 -27.82
C LYS A 52 -13.70 -0.42 -28.14
N LYS A 53 -13.60 -0.03 -29.38
CA LYS A 53 -14.52 0.91 -29.98
C LYS A 53 -15.89 0.25 -29.94
N THR A 54 -16.71 0.67 -29.02
CA THR A 54 -18.13 0.36 -28.98
C THR A 54 -18.85 1.67 -29.31
N ASP A 55 -20.02 1.58 -29.85
CA ASP A 55 -20.86 2.75 -30.10
C ASP A 55 -21.51 3.27 -28.79
N GLY A 56 -20.94 2.87 -27.63
CA GLY A 56 -21.44 3.14 -26.29
C GLY A 56 -20.84 4.40 -25.68
N LEU A 57 -21.63 5.50 -25.63
CA LEU A 57 -21.20 6.78 -25.08
C LEU A 57 -20.88 6.69 -23.56
N ALA A 58 -21.65 5.89 -22.81
CA ALA A 58 -21.47 5.72 -21.35
C ALA A 58 -20.12 5.09 -21.01
N TYR A 59 -19.80 3.98 -21.67
CA TYR A 59 -18.52 3.30 -21.46
C TYR A 59 -17.33 4.13 -21.94
N ASP A 60 -17.46 4.87 -23.02
CA ASP A 60 -16.42 5.74 -23.56
C ASP A 60 -16.08 6.87 -22.59
N LEU A 61 -17.09 7.50 -21.95
CA LEU A 61 -16.89 8.52 -20.91
C LEU A 61 -16.14 7.97 -19.70
N VAL A 62 -16.51 6.78 -19.25
CA VAL A 62 -15.82 6.07 -18.16
C VAL A 62 -14.37 5.79 -18.53
N SER A 63 -14.14 5.25 -19.73
CA SER A 63 -12.80 4.90 -20.24
C SER A 63 -11.92 6.14 -20.36
N PHE A 64 -12.46 7.27 -20.81
CA PHE A 64 -11.74 8.54 -20.90
C PHE A 64 -11.35 9.07 -19.50
N GLY A 65 -12.29 9.08 -18.56
CA GLY A 65 -12.04 9.48 -17.18
C GLY A 65 -10.95 8.61 -16.51
N MET A 66 -11.01 7.29 -16.71
CA MET A 66 -10.00 6.37 -16.21
C MET A 66 -8.62 6.60 -16.83
N THR A 67 -8.57 6.90 -18.15
CA THR A 67 -7.32 7.22 -18.84
C THR A 67 -6.69 8.50 -18.30
N TYR A 68 -7.50 9.54 -18.02
CA TYR A 68 -7.02 10.78 -17.40
C TYR A 68 -6.37 10.49 -16.04
N TRP A 69 -7.11 9.83 -15.13
CA TRP A 69 -6.59 9.51 -13.79
C TRP A 69 -5.36 8.60 -13.83
N ASN A 70 -5.36 7.60 -14.71
CA ASN A 70 -4.21 6.74 -14.91
C ASN A 70 -2.96 7.54 -15.34
N THR A 71 -3.14 8.51 -16.23
CA THR A 71 -2.04 9.39 -16.66
C THR A 71 -1.53 10.27 -15.52
N VAL A 72 -2.43 10.91 -14.77
CA VAL A 72 -2.10 11.77 -13.62
C VAL A 72 -1.36 10.97 -12.55
N ILE A 73 -1.87 9.79 -12.22
CA ILE A 73 -1.29 8.94 -11.17
C ILE A 73 0.04 8.34 -11.67
N ALA A 74 0.07 7.68 -12.82
CA ALA A 74 1.26 7.00 -13.32
C ALA A 74 2.45 7.94 -13.54
N ALA A 75 2.21 9.19 -13.95
CA ALA A 75 3.27 10.18 -14.12
C ALA A 75 4.00 10.50 -12.80
N ASN A 76 3.32 10.44 -11.67
CA ASN A 76 3.82 10.89 -10.38
C ASN A 76 4.25 9.75 -9.44
N ILE A 77 3.71 8.54 -9.62
CA ILE A 77 3.94 7.44 -8.67
C ILE A 77 4.78 6.29 -9.23
N ALA A 78 5.27 6.36 -10.47
CA ALA A 78 6.01 5.25 -11.07
C ALA A 78 7.23 4.82 -10.24
N VAL A 79 8.03 5.77 -9.74
CA VAL A 79 9.19 5.47 -8.89
C VAL A 79 8.75 5.05 -7.48
N PRO A 80 7.86 5.78 -6.77
CA PRO A 80 7.32 5.33 -5.49
C PRO A 80 6.77 3.90 -5.50
N VAL A 81 5.90 3.58 -6.47
CA VAL A 81 5.30 2.24 -6.58
C VAL A 81 6.34 1.16 -6.86
N ALA A 82 7.26 1.42 -7.81
CA ALA A 82 8.32 0.47 -8.12
C ALA A 82 9.23 0.22 -6.90
N SER A 83 9.60 1.30 -6.18
CA SER A 83 10.40 1.20 -4.96
C SER A 83 9.65 0.44 -3.87
N PHE A 84 8.36 0.72 -3.64
CA PHE A 84 7.58 0.01 -2.63
C PHE A 84 7.43 -1.48 -2.95
N LYS A 85 7.17 -1.83 -4.22
CA LYS A 85 7.09 -3.22 -4.65
C LYS A 85 8.40 -3.98 -4.47
N GLU A 86 9.52 -3.33 -4.75
CA GLU A 86 10.83 -3.97 -4.61
C GLU A 86 11.16 -4.26 -3.13
N ALA A 87 10.60 -3.52 -2.17
CA ALA A 87 10.80 -3.79 -0.75
C ALA A 87 10.39 -5.21 -0.35
N PHE A 88 9.41 -5.82 -1.02
CA PHE A 88 8.96 -7.20 -0.74
C PHE A 88 10.00 -8.27 -1.07
N ASN A 89 11.02 -7.94 -1.87
CA ASN A 89 12.11 -8.83 -2.26
C ASN A 89 13.31 -8.73 -1.32
N HIS A 90 13.23 -7.88 -0.28
CA HIS A 90 14.35 -7.59 0.62
C HIS A 90 13.97 -7.76 2.08
N GLU A 91 14.94 -8.13 2.90
CA GLU A 91 14.77 -8.21 4.34
C GLU A 91 15.10 -6.87 5.00
N ALA A 92 14.30 -6.51 6.01
CA ALA A 92 14.57 -5.34 6.82
C ALA A 92 15.72 -5.59 7.79
N LYS A 93 16.49 -4.53 8.07
CA LYS A 93 17.50 -4.50 9.14
C LYS A 93 17.07 -3.50 10.20
N TYR A 94 17.16 -3.88 11.46
CA TYR A 94 16.88 -2.95 12.56
C TYR A 94 18.01 -1.92 12.70
N SER A 95 17.65 -0.65 12.67
CA SER A 95 18.53 0.49 12.95
C SER A 95 18.38 0.86 14.44
N SER A 96 19.41 0.57 15.25
CA SER A 96 19.41 0.94 16.66
C SER A 96 19.52 2.47 16.87
N LYS A 97 20.07 3.18 15.89
CA LYS A 97 20.17 4.65 15.87
C LYS A 97 18.80 5.30 15.72
N ASP A 98 18.03 4.86 14.74
CA ASP A 98 16.76 5.48 14.37
C ASP A 98 15.58 4.78 15.06
N LYS A 99 15.83 3.60 15.66
CA LYS A 99 14.84 2.74 16.32
C LYS A 99 13.70 2.34 15.39
N ASP A 100 14.07 2.01 14.15
CA ASP A 100 13.17 1.59 13.09
C ASP A 100 13.77 0.41 12.31
N TYR A 101 12.99 -0.15 11.40
CA TYR A 101 13.41 -1.16 10.44
C TYR A 101 13.64 -0.53 9.08
N VAL A 102 14.73 -0.90 8.41
CA VAL A 102 15.12 -0.31 7.13
C VAL A 102 15.27 -1.41 6.08
N TRP A 103 14.52 -1.30 4.99
CA TRP A 103 14.71 -2.06 3.76
C TRP A 103 15.54 -1.21 2.80
N SER A 104 16.77 -1.64 2.47
CA SER A 104 17.69 -0.91 1.59
C SER A 104 17.98 -1.72 0.36
N TYR A 105 17.75 -1.15 -0.83
CA TYR A 105 17.88 -1.84 -2.11
C TYR A 105 18.01 -0.87 -3.27
N ASP A 106 18.44 -1.41 -4.43
CA ASP A 106 18.43 -0.68 -5.69
C ASP A 106 17.22 -1.06 -6.54
N VAL A 107 16.67 -0.09 -7.25
CA VAL A 107 15.57 -0.29 -8.19
C VAL A 107 15.86 0.45 -9.50
N VAL A 108 15.45 -0.11 -10.63
CA VAL A 108 15.60 0.53 -11.95
C VAL A 108 14.22 0.88 -12.50
N VAL A 109 14.01 2.16 -12.77
CA VAL A 109 12.75 2.66 -13.38
C VAL A 109 13.11 3.44 -14.64
N LYS A 110 12.56 3.04 -15.79
CA LYS A 110 12.84 3.67 -17.10
C LYS A 110 14.35 3.82 -17.38
N ASN A 111 15.13 2.78 -17.10
CA ASN A 111 16.60 2.73 -17.26
C ASN A 111 17.40 3.69 -16.35
N ILE A 112 16.77 4.27 -15.33
CA ILE A 112 17.43 5.08 -14.31
C ILE A 112 17.53 4.24 -13.05
N LYS A 113 18.74 4.20 -12.46
CA LYS A 113 19.00 3.50 -11.20
C LYS A 113 18.72 4.41 -10.02
N TYR A 114 17.98 3.89 -9.06
CA TYR A 114 17.68 4.53 -7.78
C TYR A 114 18.13 3.60 -6.66
N THR A 115 18.60 4.19 -5.55
CA THR A 115 18.76 3.51 -4.27
C THR A 115 17.62 3.94 -3.36
N ALA A 116 16.89 2.99 -2.81
CA ALA A 116 15.73 3.20 -1.97
C ALA A 116 15.98 2.71 -0.55
N ASN A 117 15.55 3.49 0.43
CA ASN A 117 15.57 3.15 1.85
C ASN A 117 14.16 3.35 2.41
N LEU A 118 13.43 2.24 2.60
CA LEU A 118 12.13 2.25 3.25
C LEU A 118 12.31 2.06 4.75
N HIS A 119 11.87 3.01 5.52
CA HIS A 119 11.86 2.98 6.98
C HIS A 119 10.48 2.61 7.50
N GLY A 120 10.41 1.71 8.49
CA GLY A 120 9.18 1.31 9.17
C GLY A 120 9.37 1.33 10.68
N LYS A 121 8.67 2.23 11.37
CA LYS A 121 8.72 2.38 12.82
C LYS A 121 7.40 2.00 13.44
N VAL A 122 7.42 0.95 14.27
CA VAL A 122 6.23 0.53 15.02
C VAL A 122 5.98 1.50 16.18
N ASP A 123 4.75 2.00 16.27
CA ASP A 123 4.26 2.86 17.34
C ASP A 123 2.84 2.41 17.75
N GLY A 124 2.77 1.66 18.84
CA GLY A 124 1.54 1.02 19.28
C GLY A 124 0.95 0.09 18.22
N ASP A 125 -0.30 0.36 17.83
CA ASP A 125 -1.03 -0.40 16.81
C ASP A 125 -0.80 0.10 15.39
N ASN A 126 0.14 1.04 15.21
CA ASN A 126 0.44 1.63 13.92
C ASN A 126 1.91 1.45 13.55
N VAL A 127 2.19 1.58 12.26
CA VAL A 127 3.54 1.69 11.71
C VAL A 127 3.65 3.01 10.98
N ALA A 128 4.65 3.82 11.34
CA ALA A 128 5.02 5.01 10.58
C ALA A 128 6.04 4.61 9.50
N TRP A 129 5.76 4.98 8.27
CA TRP A 129 6.57 4.67 7.09
C TRP A 129 7.21 5.91 6.50
N LYS A 130 8.42 5.77 5.97
CA LYS A 130 9.12 6.83 5.23
C LYS A 130 10.01 6.21 4.16
N MET A 131 9.89 6.68 2.92
CA MET A 131 10.73 6.27 1.80
C MET A 131 11.69 7.40 1.43
N LEU A 132 12.97 7.11 1.57
CA LEU A 132 14.06 7.95 1.06
C LEU A 132 14.61 7.33 -0.22
N VAL A 133 14.75 8.14 -1.26
CA VAL A 133 15.27 7.68 -2.56
C VAL A 133 16.39 8.59 -3.02
N SER A 134 17.44 7.96 -3.52
CA SER A 134 18.56 8.63 -4.18
C SER A 134 18.62 8.22 -5.64
N GLN A 135 18.84 9.15 -6.54
CA GLN A 135 19.03 8.89 -7.96
C GLN A 135 20.51 8.89 -8.31
N GLN A 136 20.98 7.89 -9.02
CA GLN A 136 22.36 7.85 -9.49
C GLN A 136 22.66 9.07 -10.38
N GLY A 137 23.65 9.88 -9.97
CA GLY A 137 24.01 11.12 -10.67
C GLY A 137 23.03 12.28 -10.48
N GLY A 138 22.10 12.16 -9.53
CA GLY A 138 21.06 13.16 -9.26
C GLY A 138 20.93 13.48 -7.77
N PHE A 139 19.69 13.57 -7.29
CA PHE A 139 19.37 13.89 -5.91
C PHE A 139 19.74 12.75 -4.94
N GLN A 140 19.89 13.11 -3.64
CA GLN A 140 20.22 12.18 -2.57
C GLN A 140 19.16 12.26 -1.47
N ASP A 141 18.78 11.09 -0.91
CA ASP A 141 17.90 10.92 0.26
C ASP A 141 16.63 11.78 0.20
N TYR A 142 16.06 11.92 -1.01
CA TYR A 142 14.81 12.64 -1.18
C TYR A 142 13.66 11.85 -0.56
N GLU A 143 12.92 12.50 0.37
CA GLU A 143 11.71 11.92 0.96
C GLU A 143 10.58 11.90 -0.08
N TRP A 144 10.43 10.75 -0.75
CA TRP A 144 9.44 10.62 -1.82
C TRP A 144 8.03 10.41 -1.30
N TYR A 145 7.92 9.64 -0.22
CA TYR A 145 6.64 9.50 0.47
C TYR A 145 6.82 9.18 1.95
N THR A 146 5.80 9.51 2.70
CA THR A 146 5.58 9.04 4.07
C THR A 146 4.23 8.34 4.15
N GLY A 147 3.99 7.63 5.25
CA GLY A 147 2.69 6.99 5.46
C GLY A 147 2.51 6.47 6.87
N THR A 148 1.31 6.02 7.12
CA THR A 148 0.96 5.26 8.33
C THR A 148 0.10 4.08 7.94
N SER A 149 0.26 2.96 8.64
CA SER A 149 -0.65 1.82 8.50
C SER A 149 -0.97 1.23 9.84
N LYS A 150 -2.03 0.44 9.93
CA LYS A 150 -2.24 -0.49 11.02
C LYS A 150 -1.18 -1.60 10.96
N VAL A 151 -0.74 -2.10 12.13
CA VAL A 151 0.21 -3.23 12.21
C VAL A 151 -0.37 -4.49 11.54
N ASP A 152 -1.69 -4.66 11.59
CA ASP A 152 -2.39 -5.79 10.96
C ASP A 152 -2.58 -5.64 9.44
N GLY A 153 -2.14 -4.52 8.86
CA GLY A 153 -2.22 -4.27 7.42
C GLY A 153 -3.64 -4.05 6.87
N THR A 154 -4.61 -3.73 7.74
CA THR A 154 -6.02 -3.56 7.33
C THR A 154 -6.32 -2.19 6.74
N SER A 155 -5.54 -1.17 7.07
CA SER A 155 -5.73 0.18 6.56
C SER A 155 -4.50 1.04 6.71
N GLY A 156 -4.47 2.14 5.97
CA GLY A 156 -3.40 3.13 6.08
C GLY A 156 -3.59 4.31 5.13
N GLN A 157 -2.59 5.19 5.18
CA GLN A 157 -2.51 6.36 4.32
C GLN A 157 -1.07 6.54 3.84
N TRP A 158 -0.92 6.90 2.59
CA TRP A 158 0.33 7.35 1.99
C TRP A 158 0.24 8.82 1.59
N LYS A 159 1.31 9.58 1.79
CA LYS A 159 1.48 10.97 1.34
C LYS A 159 2.70 11.02 0.43
N LEU A 160 2.47 11.23 -0.85
CA LEU A 160 3.52 11.25 -1.87
C LEU A 160 3.87 12.69 -2.22
N ASN A 161 5.15 12.99 -2.18
CA ASN A 161 5.66 14.29 -2.56
C ASN A 161 5.84 14.39 -4.08
N ARG A 162 5.69 15.59 -4.63
CA ARG A 162 6.01 15.88 -6.02
C ARG A 162 7.52 15.65 -6.22
N GLY A 163 7.95 15.15 -7.37
CA GLY A 163 9.34 14.74 -7.61
C GLY A 163 10.43 15.70 -7.08
N ALA A 164 11.62 15.21 -6.88
CA ALA A 164 12.72 15.86 -6.12
C ALA A 164 13.12 17.29 -6.55
N THR A 165 12.77 17.69 -7.77
CA THR A 165 12.98 19.06 -8.28
C THR A 165 11.96 20.09 -7.77
N SER A 166 10.86 19.64 -7.17
CA SER A 166 9.75 20.49 -6.72
C SER A 166 9.70 20.68 -5.19
N GLY A 167 10.70 20.16 -4.47
CA GLY A 167 10.73 20.17 -3.00
C GLY A 167 9.76 19.16 -2.37
N THR A 168 9.62 19.21 -1.05
CA THR A 168 8.75 18.29 -0.27
C THR A 168 7.32 18.83 -0.20
N VAL A 169 6.65 18.92 -1.34
CA VAL A 169 5.22 19.29 -1.40
C VAL A 169 4.42 18.02 -1.61
N THR A 170 3.52 17.71 -0.68
CA THR A 170 2.60 16.57 -0.83
C THR A 170 1.67 16.83 -2.02
N TYR A 171 1.86 16.02 -3.06
CA TYR A 171 1.08 16.10 -4.29
C TYR A 171 -0.14 15.18 -4.26
N LEU A 172 0.05 13.98 -3.72
CA LEU A 172 -0.97 12.93 -3.73
C LEU A 172 -1.08 12.29 -2.36
N THR A 173 -2.30 12.17 -1.86
CA THR A 173 -2.62 11.36 -0.68
C THR A 173 -3.36 10.11 -1.15
N ILE A 174 -3.01 8.95 -0.60
CA ILE A 174 -3.65 7.68 -0.90
C ILE A 174 -4.18 7.10 0.42
N ASP A 175 -5.49 7.07 0.59
CA ASP A 175 -6.14 6.37 1.70
C ASP A 175 -6.53 4.97 1.23
N TRP A 176 -6.22 3.95 2.02
CA TRP A 176 -6.51 2.58 1.62
C TRP A 176 -7.05 1.73 2.78
N THR A 177 -7.90 0.78 2.43
CA THR A 177 -8.38 -0.28 3.32
C THR A 177 -8.30 -1.64 2.63
N ASN A 178 -8.09 -2.68 3.40
CA ASN A 178 -8.07 -4.05 2.93
C ASN A 178 -8.71 -4.96 3.96
N ASN A 179 -9.76 -5.67 3.57
CA ASN A 179 -10.42 -6.66 4.41
C ASN A 179 -10.37 -8.03 3.71
N SER A 180 -9.36 -8.81 4.05
CA SER A 180 -9.14 -10.12 3.46
C SER A 180 -10.24 -11.15 3.80
N SER A 181 -11.00 -10.94 4.88
CA SER A 181 -12.03 -11.89 5.31
C SER A 181 -13.25 -11.91 4.38
N ASN A 182 -13.54 -10.81 3.70
CA ASN A 182 -14.65 -10.70 2.75
C ASN A 182 -14.22 -10.18 1.37
N SER A 183 -12.91 -10.11 1.12
CA SER A 183 -12.32 -9.64 -0.14
C SER A 183 -12.74 -8.22 -0.54
N THR A 184 -13.07 -7.36 0.44
CA THR A 184 -13.37 -5.95 0.18
C THR A 184 -12.13 -5.10 0.38
N HIS A 185 -11.95 -4.09 -0.48
CA HIS A 185 -10.85 -3.15 -0.39
C HIS A 185 -11.24 -1.81 -0.99
N SER A 186 -10.54 -0.76 -0.59
CA SER A 186 -10.65 0.55 -1.23
C SER A 186 -9.29 1.22 -1.32
N THR A 187 -9.11 2.04 -2.35
CA THR A 187 -7.93 2.90 -2.53
C THR A 187 -8.37 4.22 -3.13
N LYS A 188 -8.27 5.28 -2.32
CA LYS A 188 -8.66 6.63 -2.71
C LYS A 188 -7.43 7.49 -2.94
N PHE A 189 -7.31 8.02 -4.15
CA PHE A 189 -6.25 8.94 -4.56
C PHE A 189 -6.80 10.37 -4.56
N THR A 190 -6.20 11.26 -3.77
CA THR A 190 -6.63 12.66 -3.65
C THR A 190 -5.48 13.59 -4.04
N LEU A 191 -5.71 14.53 -4.94
CA LEU A 191 -4.76 15.59 -5.26
C LEU A 191 -4.67 16.57 -4.08
N SER A 192 -3.50 16.64 -3.46
CA SER A 192 -3.30 17.26 -2.14
C SER A 192 -2.38 18.49 -2.17
N ASP A 193 -1.88 18.90 -3.34
CA ASP A 193 -1.13 20.16 -3.47
C ASP A 193 -2.10 21.33 -3.56
N ALA A 194 -2.14 22.16 -2.52
CA ALA A 194 -3.04 23.32 -2.43
C ALA A 194 -2.79 24.39 -3.51
N ASN A 195 -1.66 24.34 -4.21
CA ASN A 195 -1.35 25.23 -5.32
C ASN A 195 -1.76 24.64 -6.68
N ASP A 196 -2.23 23.39 -6.72
CA ASP A 196 -2.71 22.77 -7.96
C ASP A 196 -4.17 23.17 -8.21
N VAL A 197 -4.49 23.48 -9.47
CA VAL A 197 -5.86 23.87 -9.88
C VAL A 197 -6.88 22.76 -9.64
N ASN A 198 -6.42 21.51 -9.52
CA ASN A 198 -7.23 20.33 -9.27
C ASN A 198 -7.18 19.90 -7.78
N PHE A 199 -6.74 20.77 -6.88
CA PHE A 199 -6.68 20.48 -5.45
C PHE A 199 -8.01 19.95 -4.92
N GLY A 200 -7.96 18.81 -4.25
CA GLY A 200 -9.14 18.16 -3.68
C GLY A 200 -9.87 17.22 -4.64
N ASN A 201 -9.51 17.19 -5.92
CA ASN A 201 -10.04 16.17 -6.83
C ASN A 201 -9.61 14.79 -6.35
N TYR A 202 -10.50 13.81 -6.43
CA TYR A 202 -10.16 12.45 -6.07
C TYR A 202 -10.78 11.40 -6.98
N ILE A 203 -10.13 10.24 -7.01
CA ILE A 203 -10.71 8.99 -7.47
C ILE A 203 -10.62 7.96 -6.36
N ASN A 204 -11.72 7.30 -6.04
CA ASN A 204 -11.80 6.22 -5.08
C ASN A 204 -12.20 4.94 -5.80
N TYR A 205 -11.31 3.96 -5.85
CA TYR A 205 -11.61 2.62 -6.30
C TYR A 205 -11.97 1.75 -5.11
N TYR A 206 -13.06 1.02 -5.18
CA TYR A 206 -13.38 0.03 -4.15
C TYR A 206 -14.15 -1.17 -4.68
N VAL A 207 -13.96 -2.28 -4.00
CA VAL A 207 -14.74 -3.51 -4.20
C VAL A 207 -15.50 -3.78 -2.92
N ASN A 208 -16.80 -4.05 -3.06
CA ASN A 208 -17.70 -4.40 -1.97
C ASN A 208 -18.34 -5.77 -2.19
N THR A 209 -19.30 -6.13 -1.36
CA THR A 209 -20.04 -7.42 -1.43
C THR A 209 -21.39 -7.31 -2.13
N ASP A 210 -21.64 -6.24 -2.89
CA ASP A 210 -22.87 -6.11 -3.67
C ASP A 210 -22.98 -7.23 -4.70
N ALA A 211 -24.18 -7.76 -4.87
CA ALA A 211 -24.40 -8.93 -5.69
C ALA A 211 -24.38 -8.62 -7.20
N GLU A 212 -24.72 -7.40 -7.58
CA GLU A 212 -24.83 -6.98 -8.97
C GLU A 212 -23.62 -6.12 -9.37
N PHE A 213 -23.33 -5.06 -8.59
CA PHE A 213 -22.24 -4.13 -8.86
C PHE A 213 -21.27 -4.12 -7.69
N ASN A 214 -20.29 -4.99 -7.71
CA ASN A 214 -19.30 -5.08 -6.64
C ASN A 214 -18.02 -4.26 -6.89
N GLY A 215 -17.79 -3.78 -8.11
CA GLY A 215 -16.71 -2.86 -8.45
C GLY A 215 -17.19 -1.42 -8.55
N HIS A 216 -16.45 -0.46 -8.00
CA HIS A 216 -16.85 0.95 -7.96
C HIS A 216 -15.69 1.89 -8.22
N TYR A 217 -15.98 3.00 -8.93
CA TYR A 217 -15.19 4.23 -8.87
C TYR A 217 -16.08 5.40 -8.48
N ASP A 218 -15.63 6.18 -7.50
CA ASP A 218 -16.14 7.52 -7.23
C ASP A 218 -15.11 8.52 -7.75
N VAL A 219 -15.50 9.35 -8.71
CA VAL A 219 -14.64 10.39 -9.29
C VAL A 219 -15.21 11.74 -8.92
N TYR A 220 -14.47 12.52 -8.15
CA TYR A 220 -14.92 13.81 -7.65
C TYR A 220 -14.09 14.95 -8.23
N ASP A 221 -14.78 15.94 -8.78
CA ASP A 221 -14.24 17.23 -9.20
C ASP A 221 -14.53 18.28 -8.10
N ALA A 222 -13.50 18.68 -7.37
CA ALA A 222 -13.63 19.63 -6.26
C ALA A 222 -13.93 21.06 -6.72
N VAL A 223 -13.54 21.42 -7.95
CA VAL A 223 -13.79 22.74 -8.54
C VAL A 223 -15.26 22.89 -8.90
N LYS A 224 -15.80 21.89 -9.57
CA LYS A 224 -17.21 21.86 -9.98
C LYS A 224 -18.14 21.38 -8.85
N LYS A 225 -17.60 20.70 -7.83
CA LYS A 225 -18.34 20.00 -6.76
C LYS A 225 -19.23 18.89 -7.30
N GLU A 226 -18.77 18.20 -8.33
CA GLU A 226 -19.47 17.12 -9.00
C GLU A 226 -18.90 15.76 -8.60
N LEU A 227 -19.77 14.78 -8.39
CA LEU A 227 -19.43 13.39 -8.15
C LEU A 227 -19.97 12.53 -9.29
N ILE A 228 -19.09 11.76 -9.90
CA ILE A 228 -19.44 10.73 -10.87
C ILE A 228 -19.21 9.38 -10.19
N GLN A 229 -20.24 8.55 -10.18
CA GLN A 229 -20.19 7.19 -9.63
C GLN A 229 -20.26 6.18 -10.77
N ILE A 230 -19.29 5.29 -10.83
CA ILE A 230 -19.18 4.22 -11.80
C ILE A 230 -19.28 2.92 -11.04
N MET A 231 -20.24 2.08 -11.40
CA MET A 231 -20.49 0.79 -10.75
C MET A 231 -20.52 -0.29 -11.80
N TRP A 232 -19.86 -1.40 -11.54
CA TRP A 232 -19.83 -2.52 -12.48
C TRP A 232 -19.72 -3.87 -11.79
N SER A 233 -20.14 -4.91 -12.50
CA SER A 233 -19.86 -6.29 -12.13
C SER A 233 -18.41 -6.64 -12.45
N THR A 234 -17.64 -7.08 -11.47
CA THR A 234 -16.26 -7.55 -11.72
C THR A 234 -16.23 -8.89 -12.47
N ALA A 235 -17.36 -9.61 -12.55
CA ALA A 235 -17.46 -10.90 -13.20
C ALA A 235 -17.62 -10.79 -14.72
N ASP A 236 -18.50 -9.91 -15.21
CA ASP A 236 -18.86 -9.81 -16.62
C ASP A 236 -18.78 -8.41 -17.23
N ARG A 237 -18.45 -7.39 -16.41
CA ARG A 237 -18.19 -6.00 -16.79
C ARG A 237 -19.41 -5.16 -17.16
N HIS A 238 -20.64 -5.65 -17.10
CA HIS A 238 -21.78 -4.76 -17.24
C HIS A 238 -21.79 -3.71 -16.12
N GLY A 239 -22.37 -2.55 -16.35
CA GLY A 239 -22.31 -1.52 -15.34
C GLY A 239 -23.16 -0.30 -15.66
N LYS A 240 -23.01 0.71 -14.80
CA LYS A 240 -23.69 2.00 -14.93
C LYS A 240 -22.84 3.14 -14.44
N VAL A 241 -23.09 4.32 -14.96
CA VAL A 241 -22.52 5.59 -14.52
C VAL A 241 -23.66 6.54 -14.11
N ILE A 242 -23.47 7.25 -13.01
CA ILE A 242 -24.42 8.20 -12.43
C ILE A 242 -23.67 9.50 -12.11
N GLY A 243 -24.25 10.66 -12.36
CA GLY A 243 -23.76 11.97 -11.92
C GLY A 243 -23.43 12.94 -13.06
N ALA A 244 -23.14 14.21 -12.71
CA ALA A 244 -22.70 15.27 -13.62
C ALA A 244 -23.63 15.50 -14.81
N ASP A 245 -24.90 15.82 -14.58
CA ASP A 245 -25.93 16.05 -15.60
C ASP A 245 -26.22 14.86 -16.53
N LEU A 246 -25.56 13.70 -16.28
CA LEU A 246 -25.89 12.45 -16.93
C LEU A 246 -27.09 11.84 -16.16
N GLU A 247 -28.22 11.70 -16.86
CA GLU A 247 -29.16 10.66 -16.47
C GLU A 247 -28.37 9.34 -16.40
N SER A 248 -28.72 8.41 -15.48
CA SER A 248 -27.99 7.16 -15.37
C SER A 248 -27.85 6.50 -16.74
N SER A 249 -26.61 6.18 -17.13
CA SER A 249 -26.31 5.50 -18.39
C SER A 249 -25.73 4.13 -18.06
N CYS A 250 -26.22 3.09 -18.75
CA CYS A 250 -25.83 1.70 -18.48
C CYS A 250 -25.20 1.06 -19.72
N TRP A 251 -24.34 0.08 -19.48
CA TRP A 251 -23.75 -0.74 -20.55
C TRP A 251 -23.81 -2.23 -20.21
N ASP A 252 -23.87 -3.06 -21.24
CA ASP A 252 -23.84 -4.52 -21.13
C ASP A 252 -22.40 -5.09 -21.03
N SER A 253 -22.27 -6.41 -20.89
CA SER A 253 -20.98 -7.09 -20.83
C SER A 253 -20.14 -6.97 -22.10
N ALA A 254 -20.73 -6.59 -23.24
CA ALA A 254 -20.08 -6.30 -24.49
C ALA A 254 -19.73 -4.80 -24.64
N THR A 255 -20.05 -3.98 -23.62
CA THR A 255 -19.83 -2.53 -23.54
C THR A 255 -20.72 -1.68 -24.47
N ASN A 256 -21.86 -2.22 -24.91
CA ASN A 256 -22.87 -1.45 -25.63
C ASN A 256 -23.78 -0.71 -24.65
N ASP A 257 -24.24 0.48 -25.02
CA ASP A 257 -25.23 1.21 -24.23
C ASP A 257 -26.55 0.44 -24.18
N VAL A 258 -27.13 0.34 -22.98
CA VAL A 258 -28.41 -0.28 -22.73
C VAL A 258 -29.26 0.59 -21.81
N ASN A 259 -30.57 0.37 -21.81
CA ASN A 259 -31.46 1.02 -20.84
C ASN A 259 -31.11 0.55 -19.42
N CYS A 260 -31.01 1.48 -18.49
CA CYS A 260 -30.91 1.16 -17.07
C CYS A 260 -32.28 0.63 -16.59
N ASN A 261 -32.33 -0.62 -16.16
CA ASN A 261 -33.53 -1.24 -15.58
C ASN A 261 -33.65 -0.91 -14.10
#